data_e3685a9d27e967ab909cb350ae1644fb
#
_entry.id   e3685a9d27e967ab909cb350ae1644fb
#
_cell.length_a   1.000
_cell.length_b   1.000
_cell.length_c   1.000
_cell.angle_alpha   90.00
_cell.angle_beta   90.00
_cell.angle_gamma   90.00
#
_symmetry.space_group_name_H-M   'P 1'
#
loop_
_entity.id
_entity.type
_entity.pdbx_description
1 polymer ?
#
loop_
_entity_poly.entity_id
_entity_poly.type
_entity_poly.pdbx_seq_one_letter_code
_entity_poly.pdbx_strand_id
1 'polypeptide(L)'
;SDVKIVDDEENYQCFIAMVETLNNRLQQDHEFIKNIGLVIVDEAHNNSFRKIFQYFSNVHMLGVTATPLSSNRNLPLNKNYQELIVGSSILDLVKQSYLCEPSTYTYDVNLGSLKVGMNGDYTVASAERLYSGFDMQEKLIAAYKERSEGKKTLIFNPGIRVSWMVYDMFKESGIKNVKHLDSTFSEQERKNILEWFRNTEGAILSSVGILTTGFDEPSVETIILNRATRSLTLYHQMIGRGSRVTGDKKAFSIIDLGNNYHRFGLWEDYIDWQDVFRNPDKFLDQNYFDELEKARELNYSIPDEVIDLFPIQTEDLFLDITDVYEDVIDRGEKAALAIDISVQNHVSIIAVNSKDWDEAKIRIDALDDSIRHRLKLYTKCITKSTKSYFNYILETYMRRLQNDVKKVLRERE
;
A
#
# COMPACT_ATOMS: atom_id res chain seq x y z
N SER A 1 -8.19 -24.06 23.16
CA SER A 1 -6.79 -24.42 22.87
C SER A 1 -6.23 -25.18 24.05
N ASP A 2 -6.00 -26.46 23.88
CA ASP A 2 -5.42 -27.34 24.88
C ASP A 2 -3.93 -27.05 25.04
N VAL A 3 -3.61 -25.94 25.70
CA VAL A 3 -2.23 -25.73 26.15
C VAL A 3 -2.02 -26.64 27.36
N LYS A 4 -1.43 -27.79 27.13
CA LYS A 4 -0.94 -28.62 28.22
C LYS A 4 0.16 -27.84 28.93
N ILE A 5 -0.04 -27.53 30.21
CA ILE A 5 1.08 -27.23 31.08
C ILE A 5 1.81 -28.54 31.19
N VAL A 6 3.07 -28.51 30.86
CA VAL A 6 3.93 -29.60 31.16
C VAL A 6 4.30 -29.44 32.65
N ASP A 7 3.76 -30.28 33.50
CA ASP A 7 4.02 -30.27 34.93
C ASP A 7 5.45 -30.66 35.31
N ASP A 8 6.33 -30.80 34.30
CA ASP A 8 7.69 -31.32 34.47
C ASP A 8 8.70 -30.23 34.02
N GLU A 9 8.87 -29.18 34.88
CA GLU A 9 9.79 -28.07 34.66
C GLU A 9 11.25 -28.52 34.53
N GLU A 10 11.59 -29.69 35.02
CA GLU A 10 12.96 -30.21 34.99
C GLU A 10 13.41 -30.71 33.60
N ASN A 11 12.46 -30.96 32.68
CA ASN A 11 12.74 -31.54 31.37
C ASN A 11 12.66 -30.57 30.19
N TYR A 12 12.19 -29.32 30.38
CA TYR A 12 12.03 -28.40 29.27
C TYR A 12 12.91 -27.15 29.44
N GLN A 13 13.65 -26.80 28.38
CA GLN A 13 14.50 -25.62 28.31
C GLN A 13 13.83 -24.45 27.60
N CYS A 14 12.70 -24.68 26.91
CA CYS A 14 11.99 -23.67 26.15
C CYS A 14 10.47 -23.81 26.30
N PHE A 15 9.80 -22.71 26.61
CA PHE A 15 8.34 -22.61 26.73
C PHE A 15 7.81 -21.66 25.67
N ILE A 16 6.77 -22.08 24.93
CA ILE A 16 6.07 -21.25 23.95
C ILE A 16 4.70 -20.91 24.56
N ALA A 17 4.38 -19.62 24.61
CA ALA A 17 3.13 -19.17 25.21
C ALA A 17 2.49 -18.02 24.42
N MET A 18 1.16 -18.04 24.34
CA MET A 18 0.39 -16.89 23.88
C MET A 18 0.29 -15.86 25.01
N VAL A 19 0.46 -14.57 24.68
CA VAL A 19 0.53 -13.49 25.69
C VAL A 19 -0.67 -13.42 26.61
N GLU A 20 -1.90 -13.60 26.08
CA GLU A 20 -3.12 -13.56 26.91
C GLU A 20 -3.17 -14.75 27.86
N THR A 21 -2.85 -15.93 27.40
CA THR A 21 -2.82 -17.15 28.22
C THR A 21 -1.75 -17.02 29.31
N LEU A 22 -0.56 -16.55 28.92
CA LEU A 22 0.54 -16.35 29.87
C LEU A 22 0.17 -15.30 30.92
N ASN A 23 -0.38 -14.15 30.50
CA ASN A 23 -0.77 -13.09 31.44
C ASN A 23 -1.79 -13.59 32.48
N ASN A 24 -2.83 -14.33 32.04
CA ASN A 24 -3.84 -14.87 32.94
C ASN A 24 -3.24 -15.87 33.98
N ARG A 25 -2.24 -16.64 33.59
CA ARG A 25 -1.52 -17.55 34.50
C ARG A 25 -0.63 -16.81 35.45
N LEU A 26 0.15 -15.85 34.97
CA LEU A 26 1.05 -15.04 35.78
C LEU A 26 0.33 -14.23 36.85
N GLN A 27 -0.93 -13.87 36.63
CA GLN A 27 -1.79 -13.24 37.63
C GLN A 27 -2.19 -14.20 38.78
N GLN A 28 -2.22 -15.51 38.50
CA GLN A 28 -2.59 -16.53 39.50
C GLN A 28 -1.37 -17.09 40.20
N ASP A 29 -0.34 -17.42 39.46
CA ASP A 29 0.93 -17.95 39.92
C ASP A 29 2.05 -17.54 38.98
N HIS A 30 3.14 -17.04 39.51
CA HIS A 30 4.35 -16.65 38.73
C HIS A 30 5.62 -17.39 39.20
N GLU A 31 5.47 -18.38 40.08
CA GLU A 31 6.61 -19.17 40.57
C GLU A 31 7.29 -19.96 39.45
N PHE A 32 6.52 -20.45 38.48
CA PHE A 32 7.03 -21.27 37.38
C PHE A 32 7.96 -20.55 36.42
N ILE A 33 8.02 -19.19 36.43
CA ILE A 33 8.93 -18.42 35.59
C ILE A 33 10.22 -18.00 36.29
N LYS A 34 10.44 -18.39 37.55
CA LYS A 34 11.62 -17.97 38.36
C LYS A 34 12.95 -18.32 37.72
N ASN A 35 13.00 -19.42 36.96
CA ASN A 35 14.21 -19.94 36.31
C ASN A 35 14.37 -19.47 34.86
N ILE A 36 13.51 -18.56 34.37
CA ILE A 36 13.59 -18.04 33.01
C ILE A 36 14.74 -17.01 32.96
N GLY A 37 15.72 -17.24 32.09
CA GLY A 37 16.84 -16.32 31.86
C GLY A 37 16.70 -15.44 30.63
N LEU A 38 15.89 -15.89 29.64
CA LEU A 38 15.66 -15.18 28.37
C LEU A 38 14.18 -15.25 27.99
N VAL A 39 13.62 -14.08 27.63
CA VAL A 39 12.28 -13.99 27.00
C VAL A 39 12.43 -13.46 25.60
N ILE A 40 11.92 -14.18 24.61
CA ILE A 40 11.84 -13.74 23.21
C ILE A 40 10.40 -13.37 22.91
N VAL A 41 10.18 -12.14 22.47
CA VAL A 41 8.85 -11.59 22.11
C VAL A 41 8.79 -11.45 20.60
N ASP A 42 7.98 -12.29 19.96
CA ASP A 42 7.68 -12.16 18.54
C ASP A 42 6.65 -11.05 18.30
N GLU A 43 6.74 -10.36 17.16
CA GLU A 43 5.95 -9.17 16.84
C GLU A 43 5.99 -8.11 17.95
N ALA A 44 7.20 -7.80 18.41
CA ALA A 44 7.45 -6.95 19.58
C ALA A 44 6.91 -5.52 19.47
N HIS A 45 6.53 -5.06 18.26
CA HIS A 45 5.83 -3.80 18.02
C HIS A 45 4.42 -3.79 18.62
N ASN A 46 3.86 -4.96 18.94
CA ASN A 46 2.53 -5.07 19.54
C ASN A 46 2.56 -4.76 21.04
N ASN A 47 1.70 -3.84 21.47
CA ASN A 47 1.67 -3.38 22.86
C ASN A 47 1.05 -4.39 23.84
N SER A 48 0.44 -5.46 23.38
CA SER A 48 -0.19 -6.47 24.26
C SER A 48 0.80 -7.18 25.16
N PHE A 49 2.07 -7.29 24.77
CA PHE A 49 3.13 -7.94 25.54
C PHE A 49 3.55 -7.16 26.79
N ARG A 50 3.33 -5.84 26.84
CA ARG A 50 3.81 -4.99 27.95
C ARG A 50 3.28 -5.40 29.31
N LYS A 51 2.07 -5.95 29.35
CA LYS A 51 1.41 -6.38 30.59
C LYS A 51 2.12 -7.54 31.28
N ILE A 52 2.93 -8.33 30.56
CA ILE A 52 3.68 -9.42 31.16
C ILE A 52 5.10 -9.01 31.59
N PHE A 53 5.63 -7.88 31.16
CA PHE A 53 7.00 -7.46 31.46
C PHE A 53 7.26 -7.25 32.96
N GLN A 54 6.24 -6.85 33.70
CA GLN A 54 6.34 -6.64 35.16
C GLN A 54 6.71 -7.93 35.92
N TYR A 55 6.47 -9.10 35.37
CA TYR A 55 6.78 -10.39 36.00
C TYR A 55 8.22 -10.86 35.75
N PHE A 56 8.94 -10.21 34.84
CA PHE A 56 10.29 -10.57 34.41
C PHE A 56 11.31 -9.50 34.80
N SER A 57 11.69 -9.41 36.11
CA SER A 57 12.54 -8.34 36.62
C SER A 57 14.03 -8.54 36.36
N ASN A 58 14.52 -9.77 36.22
CA ASN A 58 15.96 -10.10 36.07
C ASN A 58 16.17 -11.05 34.86
N VAL A 59 15.54 -10.73 33.73
CA VAL A 59 15.54 -11.59 32.55
C VAL A 59 15.99 -10.76 31.36
N HIS A 60 16.81 -11.35 30.48
CA HIS A 60 17.12 -10.72 29.21
C HIS A 60 15.88 -10.76 28.31
N MET A 61 15.51 -9.62 27.73
CA MET A 61 14.38 -9.53 26.79
C MET A 61 14.87 -9.23 25.40
N LEU A 62 14.49 -10.09 24.44
CA LEU A 62 14.74 -9.90 23.02
C LEU A 62 13.40 -9.73 22.30
N GLY A 63 13.14 -8.54 21.77
CA GLY A 63 12.01 -8.31 20.88
C GLY A 63 12.38 -8.53 19.42
N VAL A 64 11.58 -9.29 18.69
CA VAL A 64 11.76 -9.52 17.25
C VAL A 64 10.57 -8.90 16.51
N THR A 65 10.85 -8.13 15.48
CA THR A 65 9.80 -7.52 14.63
C THR A 65 10.38 -7.10 13.29
N ALA A 66 9.58 -7.18 12.23
CA ALA A 66 9.95 -6.64 10.93
C ALA A 66 9.77 -5.10 10.86
N THR A 67 8.97 -4.53 11.76
CA THR A 67 8.62 -3.10 11.77
C THR A 67 8.68 -2.56 13.18
N PRO A 68 9.83 -2.05 13.64
CA PRO A 68 10.01 -1.61 15.02
C PRO A 68 9.35 -0.25 15.32
N LEU A 69 8.07 -0.12 14.98
CA LEU A 69 7.25 1.05 15.21
C LEU A 69 5.95 0.66 15.92
N SER A 70 5.79 1.10 17.16
CA SER A 70 4.55 0.90 17.92
C SER A 70 3.40 1.73 17.31
N SER A 71 2.23 1.14 17.19
CA SER A 71 1.01 1.85 16.79
C SER A 71 0.47 2.81 17.86
N ASN A 72 0.99 2.73 19.09
CA ASN A 72 0.57 3.58 20.21
C ASN A 72 1.68 4.59 20.53
N ARG A 73 1.42 5.87 20.25
CA ARG A 73 2.34 6.99 20.49
C ARG A 73 2.82 7.08 21.95
N ASN A 74 1.95 6.76 22.91
CA ASN A 74 2.30 6.83 24.32
C ASN A 74 3.16 5.65 24.80
N LEU A 75 3.29 4.63 23.98
CA LEU A 75 3.96 3.38 24.28
C LEU A 75 4.99 3.03 23.19
N PRO A 76 5.98 3.88 22.89
CA PRO A 76 7.02 3.57 21.93
C PRO A 76 7.92 2.44 22.42
N LEU A 77 8.60 1.76 21.48
CA LEU A 77 9.41 0.57 21.78
C LEU A 77 10.63 0.89 22.66
N ASN A 78 11.23 2.06 22.48
CA ASN A 78 12.38 2.53 23.26
C ASN A 78 12.10 2.74 24.76
N LYS A 79 10.84 2.65 25.20
CA LYS A 79 10.49 2.60 26.62
C LYS A 79 10.72 1.22 27.26
N ASN A 80 10.77 0.16 26.46
CA ASN A 80 10.91 -1.21 26.94
C ASN A 80 12.21 -1.88 26.52
N TYR A 81 12.75 -1.49 25.37
CA TYR A 81 13.99 -2.01 24.81
C TYR A 81 15.04 -0.92 24.80
N GLN A 82 16.26 -1.25 25.23
CA GLN A 82 17.35 -0.30 25.37
C GLN A 82 18.04 -0.02 24.04
N GLU A 83 18.10 -1.02 23.17
CA GLU A 83 18.79 -0.96 21.88
C GLU A 83 17.95 -1.62 20.78
N LEU A 84 18.16 -1.16 19.56
CA LEU A 84 17.65 -1.79 18.36
C LEU A 84 18.82 -2.35 17.55
N ILE A 85 18.77 -3.63 17.21
CA ILE A 85 19.67 -4.26 16.24
C ILE A 85 18.94 -4.34 14.92
N VAL A 86 19.40 -3.60 13.92
CA VAL A 86 18.82 -3.60 12.57
C VAL A 86 19.54 -4.64 11.72
N GLY A 87 18.79 -5.53 11.11
CA GLY A 87 19.29 -6.51 10.15
C GLY A 87 19.51 -5.90 8.75
N SER A 88 19.62 -6.77 7.74
CA SER A 88 19.72 -6.34 6.34
C SER A 88 18.45 -5.60 5.87
N SER A 89 18.63 -4.62 4.99
CA SER A 89 17.50 -3.92 4.38
C SER A 89 16.68 -4.86 3.47
N ILE A 90 15.44 -4.50 3.20
CA ILE A 90 14.59 -5.26 2.25
C ILE A 90 15.30 -5.34 0.90
N LEU A 91 15.85 -4.23 0.39
CA LEU A 91 16.57 -4.19 -0.86
C LEU A 91 17.79 -5.12 -0.87
N ASP A 92 18.55 -5.21 0.23
CA ASP A 92 19.69 -6.14 0.34
C ASP A 92 19.21 -7.60 0.35
N LEU A 93 18.10 -7.90 1.02
CA LEU A 93 17.52 -9.24 1.05
C LEU A 93 16.99 -9.66 -0.33
N VAL A 94 16.42 -8.73 -1.11
CA VAL A 94 16.03 -8.95 -2.51
C VAL A 94 17.27 -9.23 -3.38
N LYS A 95 18.30 -8.39 -3.30
CA LYS A 95 19.56 -8.59 -4.04
C LYS A 95 20.23 -9.93 -3.73
N GLN A 96 20.12 -10.40 -2.50
CA GLN A 96 20.65 -11.69 -2.05
C GLN A 96 19.70 -12.86 -2.31
N SER A 97 18.55 -12.62 -2.93
CA SER A 97 17.51 -13.62 -3.25
C SER A 97 16.89 -14.31 -2.01
N TYR A 98 16.92 -13.66 -0.86
CA TYR A 98 16.15 -14.09 0.32
C TYR A 98 14.69 -13.63 0.23
N LEU A 99 14.42 -12.54 -0.47
CA LEU A 99 13.08 -12.05 -0.78
C LEU A 99 12.90 -11.95 -2.30
N CYS A 100 11.64 -12.06 -2.74
CA CYS A 100 11.27 -11.86 -4.13
C CYS A 100 11.39 -10.38 -4.53
N GLU A 101 11.73 -10.15 -5.79
CA GLU A 101 11.75 -8.82 -6.40
C GLU A 101 10.31 -8.27 -6.53
N PRO A 102 10.00 -7.10 -5.95
CA PRO A 102 8.69 -6.48 -6.05
C PRO A 102 8.53 -5.70 -7.36
N SER A 103 7.31 -5.74 -7.92
CA SER A 103 6.90 -4.82 -9.00
C SER A 103 5.64 -4.09 -8.52
N THR A 104 5.76 -2.79 -8.26
CA THR A 104 4.66 -1.99 -7.72
C THR A 104 3.91 -1.26 -8.84
N TYR A 105 2.60 -1.46 -8.91
CA TYR A 105 1.66 -0.79 -9.80
C TYR A 105 0.71 0.08 -8.98
N THR A 106 0.70 1.36 -9.24
CA THR A 106 -0.13 2.34 -8.52
C THR A 106 -1.30 2.80 -9.38
N TYR A 107 -2.44 2.99 -8.76
CA TYR A 107 -3.65 3.49 -9.41
C TYR A 107 -4.17 4.68 -8.62
N ASP A 108 -4.33 5.82 -9.26
CA ASP A 108 -4.82 7.02 -8.59
C ASP A 108 -6.23 6.80 -8.04
N VAL A 109 -6.37 6.98 -6.72
CA VAL A 109 -7.61 6.82 -5.98
C VAL A 109 -7.90 8.08 -5.18
N ASN A 110 -9.09 8.60 -5.35
CA ASN A 110 -9.54 9.75 -4.61
C ASN A 110 -9.86 9.42 -3.14
N LEU A 111 -8.90 9.62 -2.25
CA LEU A 111 -9.02 9.34 -0.82
C LEU A 111 -9.75 10.42 0.00
N GLY A 112 -10.17 11.54 -0.59
CA GLY A 112 -10.71 12.70 0.15
C GLY A 112 -12.03 12.46 0.89
N SER A 113 -12.70 11.33 0.69
CA SER A 113 -13.88 10.91 1.48
C SER A 113 -13.52 10.11 2.73
N LEU A 114 -12.26 9.69 2.88
CA LEU A 114 -11.79 8.95 4.04
C LEU A 114 -11.72 9.84 5.28
N LYS A 115 -12.08 9.26 6.41
CA LYS A 115 -12.03 9.91 7.73
C LYS A 115 -11.01 9.19 8.61
N VAL A 116 -10.13 9.93 9.25
CA VAL A 116 -9.18 9.39 10.23
C VAL A 116 -9.89 9.13 11.56
N GLY A 117 -9.68 7.95 12.10
CA GLY A 117 -10.21 7.53 13.41
C GLY A 117 -9.26 7.91 14.57
N MET A 118 -9.71 7.66 15.80
CA MET A 118 -8.92 7.93 17.01
C MET A 118 -7.62 7.12 17.10
N ASN A 119 -7.55 5.99 16.42
CA ASN A 119 -6.34 5.14 16.33
C ASN A 119 -5.31 5.66 15.30
N GLY A 120 -5.61 6.78 14.61
CA GLY A 120 -4.72 7.38 13.62
C GLY A 120 -4.79 6.78 12.22
N ASP A 121 -5.50 5.67 12.00
CA ASP A 121 -5.78 5.11 10.68
C ASP A 121 -7.18 5.50 10.19
N TYR A 122 -7.51 5.20 8.94
CA TYR A 122 -8.81 5.47 8.37
C TYR A 122 -9.91 4.63 9.05
N THR A 123 -11.07 5.25 9.27
CA THR A 123 -12.22 4.53 9.84
C THR A 123 -12.76 3.51 8.85
N VAL A 124 -13.08 2.30 9.34
CA VAL A 124 -13.66 1.23 8.52
C VAL A 124 -14.89 1.71 7.75
N ALA A 125 -15.78 2.46 8.40
CA ALA A 125 -17.02 2.94 7.78
C ALA A 125 -16.76 3.88 6.59
N SER A 126 -15.78 4.80 6.67
CA SER A 126 -15.44 5.68 5.53
C SER A 126 -14.74 4.92 4.43
N ALA A 127 -13.85 4.00 4.77
CA ALA A 127 -13.14 3.16 3.82
C ALA A 127 -14.10 2.19 3.10
N GLU A 128 -14.99 1.51 3.83
CA GLU A 128 -16.00 0.65 3.19
C GLU A 128 -16.91 1.43 2.23
N ARG A 129 -17.28 2.67 2.57
CA ARG A 129 -18.08 3.51 1.67
C ARG A 129 -17.33 3.82 0.36
N LEU A 130 -16.04 4.15 0.43
CA LEU A 130 -15.22 4.44 -0.74
C LEU A 130 -15.06 3.18 -1.61
N TYR A 131 -14.55 2.09 -1.01
CA TYR A 131 -14.18 0.88 -1.73
C TYR A 131 -15.38 0.01 -2.16
N SER A 132 -16.58 0.25 -1.63
CA SER A 132 -17.80 -0.34 -2.15
C SER A 132 -18.41 0.42 -3.34
N GLY A 133 -17.84 1.57 -3.73
CA GLY A 133 -18.27 2.33 -4.90
C GLY A 133 -17.98 1.58 -6.21
N PHE A 134 -18.86 1.77 -7.19
CA PHE A 134 -18.77 1.11 -8.49
C PHE A 134 -17.42 1.35 -9.18
N ASP A 135 -16.95 2.61 -9.21
CA ASP A 135 -15.68 3.01 -9.80
C ASP A 135 -14.47 2.26 -9.20
N MET A 136 -14.50 2.03 -7.87
CA MET A 136 -13.41 1.30 -7.19
C MET A 136 -13.46 -0.20 -7.52
N GLN A 137 -14.64 -0.75 -7.66
CA GLN A 137 -14.83 -2.16 -8.02
C GLN A 137 -14.39 -2.43 -9.46
N GLU A 138 -14.78 -1.57 -10.43
CA GLU A 138 -14.29 -1.66 -11.80
C GLU A 138 -12.76 -1.52 -11.87
N LYS A 139 -12.20 -0.54 -11.15
CA LYS A 139 -10.75 -0.33 -11.09
C LYS A 139 -10.03 -1.57 -10.53
N LEU A 140 -10.55 -2.20 -9.48
CA LEU A 140 -9.98 -3.43 -8.92
C LEU A 140 -9.98 -4.59 -9.93
N ILE A 141 -11.10 -4.82 -10.62
CA ILE A 141 -11.20 -5.89 -11.63
C ILE A 141 -10.27 -5.60 -12.81
N ALA A 142 -10.23 -4.35 -13.30
CA ALA A 142 -9.34 -3.95 -14.38
C ALA A 142 -7.87 -4.17 -14.02
N ALA A 143 -7.44 -3.69 -12.85
CA ALA A 143 -6.08 -3.86 -12.34
C ALA A 143 -5.70 -5.34 -12.15
N TYR A 144 -6.63 -6.16 -11.63
CA TYR A 144 -6.42 -7.61 -11.52
C TYR A 144 -6.20 -8.24 -12.90
N LYS A 145 -7.11 -7.99 -13.87
CA LYS A 145 -7.01 -8.56 -15.22
C LYS A 145 -5.74 -8.13 -15.95
N GLU A 146 -5.32 -6.89 -15.76
CA GLU A 146 -4.14 -6.35 -16.40
C GLU A 146 -2.82 -6.92 -15.83
N ARG A 147 -2.73 -7.09 -14.51
CA ARG A 147 -1.45 -7.34 -13.82
C ARG A 147 -1.36 -8.71 -13.12
N SER A 148 -2.49 -9.37 -12.89
CA SER A 148 -2.56 -10.50 -11.95
C SER A 148 -3.42 -11.68 -12.43
N GLU A 149 -3.97 -11.62 -13.65
CA GLU A 149 -4.85 -12.68 -14.14
C GLU A 149 -4.12 -14.04 -14.13
N GLY A 150 -4.76 -15.05 -13.52
CA GLY A 150 -4.21 -16.39 -13.39
C GLY A 150 -3.13 -16.57 -12.31
N LYS A 151 -2.70 -15.50 -11.63
CA LYS A 151 -1.70 -15.55 -10.54
C LYS A 151 -2.38 -15.75 -9.19
N LYS A 152 -1.68 -16.46 -8.29
CA LYS A 152 -2.14 -16.61 -6.91
C LYS A 152 -2.12 -15.26 -6.20
N THR A 153 -3.31 -14.74 -5.87
CA THR A 153 -3.52 -13.35 -5.46
C THR A 153 -4.14 -13.26 -4.08
N LEU A 154 -3.57 -12.39 -3.24
CA LEU A 154 -4.11 -12.03 -1.94
C LEU A 154 -4.60 -10.57 -1.98
N ILE A 155 -5.88 -10.34 -1.67
CA ILE A 155 -6.51 -9.01 -1.67
C ILE A 155 -6.78 -8.59 -0.24
N PHE A 156 -6.23 -7.45 0.17
CA PHE A 156 -6.50 -6.83 1.47
C PHE A 156 -7.56 -5.74 1.34
N ASN A 157 -8.66 -5.90 2.05
CA ASN A 157 -9.80 -4.98 2.03
C ASN A 157 -9.93 -4.20 3.34
N PRO A 158 -10.62 -3.03 3.34
CA PRO A 158 -10.77 -2.19 4.54
C PRO A 158 -11.75 -2.77 5.56
N GLY A 159 -12.69 -3.62 5.13
CA GLY A 159 -13.72 -4.19 5.98
C GLY A 159 -14.39 -5.41 5.35
N ILE A 160 -15.16 -6.12 6.20
CA ILE A 160 -15.79 -7.41 5.84
C ILE A 160 -16.77 -7.24 4.67
N ARG A 161 -17.56 -6.16 4.69
CA ARG A 161 -18.54 -5.88 3.65
C ARG A 161 -17.88 -5.76 2.27
N VAL A 162 -16.81 -4.97 2.15
CA VAL A 162 -16.08 -4.81 0.89
C VAL A 162 -15.47 -6.12 0.44
N SER A 163 -14.92 -6.89 1.36
CA SER A 163 -14.30 -8.18 1.04
C SER A 163 -15.31 -9.20 0.48
N TRP A 164 -16.54 -9.22 0.98
CA TRP A 164 -17.64 -10.01 0.39
C TRP A 164 -18.06 -9.48 -0.98
N MET A 165 -18.19 -8.16 -1.14
CA MET A 165 -18.52 -7.56 -2.43
C MET A 165 -17.44 -7.88 -3.50
N VAL A 166 -16.16 -7.87 -3.13
CA VAL A 166 -15.07 -8.28 -4.00
C VAL A 166 -15.22 -9.74 -4.42
N TYR A 167 -15.54 -10.64 -3.47
CA TYR A 167 -15.79 -12.04 -3.78
C TYR A 167 -16.92 -12.22 -4.79
N ASP A 168 -18.07 -11.57 -4.55
CA ASP A 168 -19.25 -11.67 -5.44
C ASP A 168 -18.93 -11.12 -6.84
N MET A 169 -18.31 -9.94 -6.93
CA MET A 169 -17.93 -9.28 -8.16
C MET A 169 -16.97 -10.14 -9.01
N PHE A 170 -15.96 -10.78 -8.38
CA PHE A 170 -15.06 -11.68 -9.10
C PHE A 170 -15.80 -12.90 -9.64
N LYS A 171 -16.72 -13.46 -8.87
CA LYS A 171 -17.59 -14.57 -9.32
C LYS A 171 -18.47 -14.18 -10.50
N GLU A 172 -19.12 -13.03 -10.45
CA GLU A 172 -19.97 -12.49 -11.51
C GLU A 172 -19.17 -12.19 -12.78
N SER A 173 -17.89 -11.79 -12.62
CA SER A 173 -16.96 -11.59 -13.74
C SER A 173 -16.43 -12.88 -14.36
N GLY A 174 -16.90 -14.06 -13.91
CA GLY A 174 -16.51 -15.37 -14.42
C GLY A 174 -15.24 -15.95 -13.80
N ILE A 175 -14.65 -15.30 -12.81
CA ILE A 175 -13.44 -15.76 -12.10
C ILE A 175 -13.87 -16.75 -11.02
N LYS A 176 -13.59 -18.04 -11.23
CA LYS A 176 -14.11 -19.13 -10.38
C LYS A 176 -13.28 -19.37 -9.11
N ASN A 177 -11.96 -19.20 -9.20
CA ASN A 177 -11.03 -19.54 -8.12
C ASN A 177 -10.87 -18.38 -7.12
N VAL A 178 -11.98 -17.91 -6.53
CA VAL A 178 -11.99 -16.86 -5.52
C VAL A 178 -12.71 -17.34 -4.26
N LYS A 179 -12.15 -17.04 -3.10
CA LYS A 179 -12.79 -17.18 -1.78
C LYS A 179 -12.60 -15.92 -0.95
N HIS A 180 -13.44 -15.80 0.08
CA HIS A 180 -13.38 -14.76 1.09
C HIS A 180 -12.99 -15.36 2.43
N LEU A 181 -12.26 -14.58 3.25
CA LEU A 181 -11.87 -14.97 4.60
C LEU A 181 -11.79 -13.75 5.54
N ASP A 182 -12.52 -13.81 6.66
CA ASP A 182 -12.48 -12.82 7.74
C ASP A 182 -12.48 -13.46 9.13
N SER A 183 -12.57 -12.63 10.17
CA SER A 183 -12.52 -13.07 11.57
C SER A 183 -13.79 -13.79 12.06
N THR A 184 -14.87 -13.81 11.29
CA THR A 184 -16.15 -14.46 11.67
C THR A 184 -16.14 -15.95 11.39
N PHE A 185 -15.22 -16.43 10.54
CA PHE A 185 -15.08 -17.85 10.21
C PHE A 185 -14.54 -18.66 11.40
N SER A 186 -15.10 -19.84 11.60
CA SER A 186 -14.61 -20.81 12.57
C SER A 186 -13.18 -21.27 12.23
N GLU A 187 -12.47 -21.82 13.20
CA GLU A 187 -11.11 -22.32 13.00
C GLU A 187 -11.03 -23.38 11.90
N GLN A 188 -12.03 -24.26 11.84
CA GLN A 188 -12.08 -25.32 10.83
C GLN A 188 -12.35 -24.76 9.43
N GLU A 189 -13.25 -23.83 9.29
CA GLU A 189 -13.54 -23.18 8.00
C GLU A 189 -12.32 -22.41 7.50
N ARG A 190 -11.66 -21.66 8.40
CA ARG A 190 -10.40 -20.96 8.11
C ARG A 190 -9.34 -21.92 7.59
N LYS A 191 -9.13 -23.03 8.27
CA LYS A 191 -8.18 -24.07 7.87
C LYS A 191 -8.49 -24.61 6.47
N ASN A 192 -9.75 -24.92 6.20
CA ASN A 192 -10.20 -25.44 4.90
C ASN A 192 -10.00 -24.41 3.77
N ILE A 193 -10.25 -23.11 4.04
CA ILE A 193 -10.06 -22.05 3.05
C ILE A 193 -8.57 -21.85 2.76
N LEU A 194 -7.72 -21.84 3.78
CA LEU A 194 -6.28 -21.67 3.62
C LEU A 194 -5.65 -22.89 2.92
N GLU A 195 -6.10 -24.10 3.21
CA GLU A 195 -5.68 -25.30 2.51
C GLU A 195 -6.10 -25.28 1.03
N TRP A 196 -7.33 -24.87 0.75
CA TRP A 196 -7.79 -24.67 -0.62
C TRP A 196 -6.94 -23.60 -1.33
N PHE A 197 -6.65 -22.46 -0.69
CA PHE A 197 -5.83 -21.40 -1.28
C PHE A 197 -4.42 -21.88 -1.61
N ARG A 198 -3.82 -22.69 -0.73
CA ARG A 198 -2.52 -23.31 -0.94
C ARG A 198 -2.49 -24.23 -2.15
N ASN A 199 -3.50 -25.08 -2.29
CA ASN A 199 -3.54 -26.16 -3.27
C ASN A 199 -4.18 -25.78 -4.62
N THR A 200 -4.74 -24.58 -4.75
CA THR A 200 -5.39 -24.12 -5.99
C THR A 200 -4.48 -23.15 -6.73
N GLU A 201 -4.17 -23.48 -7.98
CA GLU A 201 -3.43 -22.60 -8.86
C GLU A 201 -4.28 -21.38 -9.25
N GLY A 202 -3.65 -20.18 -9.32
CA GLY A 202 -4.36 -18.93 -9.63
C GLY A 202 -5.45 -18.58 -8.63
N ALA A 203 -5.42 -19.13 -7.41
CA ALA A 203 -6.40 -18.84 -6.38
C ALA A 203 -6.36 -17.37 -5.93
N ILE A 204 -7.53 -16.80 -5.71
CA ILE A 204 -7.70 -15.45 -5.18
C ILE A 204 -8.32 -15.54 -3.80
N LEU A 205 -7.68 -14.93 -2.82
CA LEU A 205 -8.20 -14.83 -1.45
C LEU A 205 -8.47 -13.37 -1.09
N SER A 206 -9.76 -13.02 -1.01
CA SER A 206 -10.22 -11.73 -0.51
C SER A 206 -10.27 -11.76 1.01
N SER A 207 -9.57 -10.84 1.69
CA SER A 207 -9.42 -10.91 3.15
C SER A 207 -9.49 -9.55 3.84
N VAL A 208 -9.72 -9.59 5.16
CA VAL A 208 -9.71 -8.42 6.06
C VAL A 208 -8.85 -8.72 7.28
N GLY A 209 -7.70 -8.07 7.38
CA GLY A 209 -6.85 -8.00 8.57
C GLY A 209 -6.22 -9.30 9.08
N ILE A 210 -6.92 -10.41 8.98
CA ILE A 210 -6.54 -11.68 9.63
C ILE A 210 -5.32 -12.38 9.02
N LEU A 211 -4.94 -12.02 7.81
CA LEU A 211 -3.78 -12.59 7.11
C LEU A 211 -2.53 -11.70 7.20
N THR A 212 -2.60 -10.59 7.93
CA THR A 212 -1.46 -9.70 8.14
C THR A 212 -0.44 -10.27 9.11
N THR A 213 -0.88 -11.17 10.04
CA THR A 213 -0.02 -11.84 11.02
C THR A 213 -0.21 -13.35 10.96
N GLY A 214 0.85 -14.13 11.16
CA GLY A 214 0.79 -15.58 11.31
C GLY A 214 0.37 -16.38 10.06
N PHE A 215 0.10 -15.74 8.92
CA PHE A 215 -0.20 -16.42 7.66
C PHE A 215 1.07 -16.66 6.86
N ASP A 216 1.35 -17.92 6.56
CA ASP A 216 2.51 -18.33 5.78
C ASP A 216 2.10 -19.11 4.52
N GLU A 217 2.10 -18.41 3.39
CA GLU A 217 1.87 -18.97 2.06
C GLU A 217 2.86 -18.39 1.06
N PRO A 218 4.00 -19.06 0.85
CA PRO A 218 5.06 -18.53 0.00
C PRO A 218 4.70 -18.43 -1.49
N SER A 219 3.67 -19.17 -1.95
CA SER A 219 3.26 -19.20 -3.35
C SER A 219 2.43 -17.99 -3.80
N VAL A 220 2.17 -17.00 -2.93
CA VAL A 220 1.46 -15.77 -3.30
C VAL A 220 2.29 -14.96 -4.29
N GLU A 221 1.77 -14.74 -5.49
CA GLU A 221 2.44 -14.03 -6.59
C GLU A 221 2.00 -12.58 -6.71
N THR A 222 0.82 -12.23 -6.18
CA THR A 222 0.30 -10.86 -6.22
C THR A 222 -0.34 -10.46 -4.91
N ILE A 223 -0.02 -9.26 -4.46
CA ILE A 223 -0.69 -8.57 -3.36
C ILE A 223 -1.49 -7.40 -3.93
N ILE A 224 -2.79 -7.36 -3.65
CA ILE A 224 -3.63 -6.21 -3.98
C ILE A 224 -4.01 -5.47 -2.70
N LEU A 225 -3.57 -4.23 -2.59
CA LEU A 225 -3.93 -3.33 -1.50
C LEU A 225 -5.23 -2.60 -1.89
N ASN A 226 -6.37 -3.28 -1.78
CA ASN A 226 -7.69 -2.66 -1.98
C ASN A 226 -8.11 -1.87 -0.71
N ARG A 227 -7.16 -1.15 -0.15
CA ARG A 227 -7.35 -0.28 1.01
C ARG A 227 -6.26 0.77 1.13
N ALA A 228 -6.64 1.96 1.56
CA ALA A 228 -5.69 2.93 2.09
C ALA A 228 -5.42 2.66 3.57
N THR A 229 -4.21 2.93 4.02
CA THR A 229 -3.84 2.91 5.45
C THR A 229 -2.89 4.06 5.80
N ARG A 230 -2.91 4.48 7.05
CA ARG A 230 -1.94 5.43 7.62
C ARG A 230 -0.90 4.72 8.50
N SER A 231 -0.93 3.39 8.54
CA SER A 231 -0.02 2.56 9.32
C SER A 231 1.09 1.99 8.45
N LEU A 232 2.32 2.48 8.65
CA LEU A 232 3.53 1.96 7.99
C LEU A 232 3.71 0.46 8.30
N THR A 233 3.49 0.04 9.55
CA THR A 233 3.57 -1.36 9.97
C THR A 233 2.61 -2.23 9.18
N LEU A 234 1.33 -1.81 9.06
CA LEU A 234 0.33 -2.57 8.32
C LEU A 234 0.66 -2.65 6.82
N TYR A 235 1.15 -1.55 6.23
CA TYR A 235 1.61 -1.52 4.84
C TYR A 235 2.68 -2.58 4.59
N HIS A 236 3.75 -2.59 5.39
CA HIS A 236 4.83 -3.57 5.27
C HIS A 236 4.38 -5.00 5.53
N GLN A 237 3.49 -5.23 6.51
CA GLN A 237 2.97 -6.57 6.81
C GLN A 237 2.13 -7.15 5.67
N MET A 238 1.28 -6.32 5.05
CA MET A 238 0.47 -6.77 3.90
C MET A 238 1.34 -7.18 2.72
N ILE A 239 2.29 -6.35 2.33
CA ILE A 239 3.17 -6.61 1.18
C ILE A 239 4.11 -7.78 1.45
N GLY A 240 4.64 -7.88 2.67
CA GLY A 240 5.52 -8.97 3.08
C GLY A 240 4.93 -10.38 2.91
N ARG A 241 3.59 -10.51 2.77
CA ARG A 241 2.96 -11.81 2.46
C ARG A 241 3.28 -12.32 1.06
N GLY A 242 3.61 -11.44 0.13
CA GLY A 242 4.01 -11.81 -1.24
C GLY A 242 5.51 -12.01 -1.44
N SER A 243 6.34 -11.55 -0.51
CA SER A 243 7.78 -11.42 -0.72
C SER A 243 8.60 -12.70 -0.61
N ARG A 244 8.02 -13.82 -0.15
CA ARG A 244 8.77 -15.05 0.12
C ARG A 244 9.18 -15.76 -1.17
N VAL A 245 10.44 -16.16 -1.24
CA VAL A 245 10.98 -16.98 -2.33
C VAL A 245 10.54 -18.43 -2.18
N THR A 246 10.10 -19.07 -3.25
CA THR A 246 9.80 -20.49 -3.30
C THR A 246 9.99 -21.03 -4.70
N GLY A 247 10.66 -22.17 -4.84
CA GLY A 247 10.87 -22.82 -6.13
C GLY A 247 11.30 -21.86 -7.21
N ASP A 248 10.46 -21.68 -8.23
CA ASP A 248 10.72 -20.81 -9.37
C ASP A 248 10.24 -19.37 -9.17
N LYS A 249 9.48 -19.09 -8.10
CA LYS A 249 8.99 -17.74 -7.80
C LYS A 249 10.12 -16.86 -7.25
N LYS A 250 10.52 -15.86 -8.02
CA LYS A 250 11.57 -14.88 -7.66
C LYS A 250 11.08 -13.43 -7.68
N ALA A 251 9.88 -13.20 -8.19
CA ALA A 251 9.26 -11.89 -8.24
C ALA A 251 7.80 -11.96 -7.80
N PHE A 252 7.24 -10.82 -7.40
CA PHE A 252 5.82 -10.71 -7.09
C PHE A 252 5.31 -9.31 -7.44
N SER A 253 4.01 -9.19 -7.67
CA SER A 253 3.36 -7.93 -8.01
C SER A 253 2.66 -7.32 -6.79
N ILE A 254 2.75 -6.00 -6.67
CA ILE A 254 2.01 -5.19 -5.71
C ILE A 254 1.09 -4.27 -6.50
N ILE A 255 -0.22 -4.37 -6.29
CA ILE A 255 -1.23 -3.50 -6.91
C ILE A 255 -1.77 -2.61 -5.81
N ASP A 256 -1.44 -1.32 -5.85
CA ASP A 256 -1.85 -0.35 -4.84
C ASP A 256 -3.05 0.47 -5.32
N LEU A 257 -4.22 0.17 -4.75
CA LEU A 257 -5.47 0.89 -4.93
C LEU A 257 -5.79 1.81 -3.73
N GLY A 258 -4.78 2.12 -2.92
CA GLY A 258 -4.93 2.91 -1.68
C GLY A 258 -4.05 4.15 -1.63
N ASN A 259 -3.33 4.49 -2.70
CA ASN A 259 -2.29 5.53 -2.71
C ASN A 259 -1.28 5.37 -1.56
N ASN A 260 -1.06 4.14 -1.08
CA ASN A 260 -0.14 3.87 0.03
C ASN A 260 1.30 4.18 -0.36
N TYR A 261 1.66 3.96 -1.64
CA TYR A 261 2.94 4.34 -2.21
C TYR A 261 3.22 5.84 -2.05
N HIS A 262 2.24 6.71 -2.33
CA HIS A 262 2.44 8.16 -2.18
C HIS A 262 2.76 8.53 -0.73
N ARG A 263 2.18 7.80 0.22
CA ARG A 263 2.42 8.04 1.64
C ARG A 263 3.74 7.46 2.14
N PHE A 264 4.05 6.20 1.81
CA PHE A 264 5.14 5.46 2.43
C PHE A 264 6.35 5.24 1.51
N GLY A 265 6.22 5.41 0.19
CA GLY A 265 7.20 5.03 -0.81
C GLY A 265 7.06 3.57 -1.24
N LEU A 266 8.06 3.09 -1.99
CA LEU A 266 8.15 1.68 -2.35
C LEU A 266 8.37 0.83 -1.10
N TRP A 267 7.91 -0.41 -1.12
CA TRP A 267 8.08 -1.33 0.01
C TRP A 267 9.55 -1.61 0.32
N GLU A 268 10.40 -1.64 -0.70
CA GLU A 268 11.84 -1.86 -0.62
C GLU A 268 12.66 -0.60 -0.35
N ASP A 269 12.04 0.59 -0.28
CA ASP A 269 12.72 1.82 0.05
C ASP A 269 13.42 1.73 1.41
N TYR A 270 14.59 2.36 1.52
CA TYR A 270 15.34 2.39 2.77
C TYR A 270 14.59 3.18 3.85
N ILE A 271 14.45 2.55 5.01
CA ILE A 271 13.92 3.18 6.23
C ILE A 271 15.03 3.17 7.28
N ASP A 272 15.34 4.33 7.83
CA ASP A 272 16.24 4.43 8.99
C ASP A 272 15.53 3.98 10.27
N TRP A 273 15.50 2.67 10.49
CA TRP A 273 14.88 2.08 11.67
C TRP A 273 15.54 2.50 12.99
N GLN A 274 16.82 2.94 12.97
CA GLN A 274 17.47 3.51 14.15
C GLN A 274 16.87 4.87 14.51
N ASP A 275 16.60 5.72 13.50
CA ASP A 275 15.92 7.01 13.73
C ASP A 275 14.47 6.78 14.19
N VAL A 276 13.76 5.83 13.57
CA VAL A 276 12.39 5.41 14.00
C VAL A 276 12.37 5.00 15.47
N PHE A 277 13.36 4.20 15.91
CA PHE A 277 13.43 3.72 17.29
C PHE A 277 13.79 4.83 18.28
N ARG A 278 14.74 5.70 17.93
CA ARG A 278 15.21 6.80 18.81
C ARG A 278 14.21 7.94 18.88
N ASN A 279 13.57 8.26 17.78
CA ASN A 279 12.66 9.40 17.60
C ASN A 279 11.26 8.97 17.16
N PRO A 280 10.58 8.06 17.88
CA PRO A 280 9.32 7.50 17.45
C PRO A 280 8.21 8.54 17.29
N ASP A 281 8.24 9.63 18.04
CA ASP A 281 7.25 10.70 17.94
C ASP A 281 7.19 11.34 16.55
N LYS A 282 8.34 11.49 15.88
CA LYS A 282 8.44 11.98 14.51
C LYS A 282 7.66 11.10 13.52
N PHE A 283 7.78 9.78 13.66
CA PHE A 283 7.16 8.80 12.75
C PHE A 283 5.73 8.44 13.14
N LEU A 284 5.34 8.70 14.39
CA LEU A 284 3.96 8.59 14.85
C LEU A 284 3.19 9.90 14.66
N ASP A 285 3.88 11.01 14.34
CA ASP A 285 3.24 12.24 13.93
C ASP A 285 2.68 12.07 12.51
N GLN A 286 1.36 12.19 12.41
CA GLN A 286 0.68 12.08 11.13
C GLN A 286 1.12 13.14 10.12
N ASN A 287 1.55 14.32 10.59
CA ASN A 287 2.04 15.40 9.74
C ASN A 287 3.32 15.02 8.99
N TYR A 288 4.20 14.21 9.58
CA TYR A 288 5.43 13.76 8.92
C TYR A 288 5.15 13.02 7.61
N PHE A 289 4.26 12.01 7.65
CA PHE A 289 3.89 11.28 6.44
C PHE A 289 3.02 12.11 5.49
N ASP A 290 2.19 13.02 6.02
CA ASP A 290 1.40 13.93 5.19
C ASP A 290 2.31 14.91 4.41
N GLU A 291 3.44 15.33 4.99
CA GLU A 291 4.45 16.14 4.30
C GLU A 291 5.23 15.34 3.27
N LEU A 292 5.61 14.08 3.57
CA LEU A 292 6.26 13.20 2.61
C LEU A 292 5.34 12.85 1.43
N GLU A 293 4.06 12.58 1.69
CA GLU A 293 3.06 12.33 0.66
C GLU A 293 2.94 13.53 -0.27
N LYS A 294 2.83 14.74 0.29
CA LYS A 294 2.82 15.98 -0.49
C LYS A 294 4.11 16.18 -1.30
N ALA A 295 5.28 15.89 -0.71
CA ALA A 295 6.55 16.00 -1.41
C ALA A 295 6.66 15.01 -2.57
N ARG A 296 6.21 13.75 -2.39
CA ARG A 296 6.18 12.76 -3.46
C ARG A 296 5.17 13.10 -4.56
N GLU A 297 4.00 13.62 -4.17
CA GLU A 297 3.05 14.17 -5.15
C GLU A 297 3.63 15.33 -5.97
N LEU A 298 4.58 16.08 -5.41
CA LEU A 298 5.28 17.17 -6.12
C LEU A 298 6.43 16.68 -7.01
N ASN A 299 7.03 15.53 -6.68
CA ASN A 299 8.20 14.95 -7.35
C ASN A 299 7.84 13.82 -8.32
N TYR A 300 6.64 13.85 -8.89
CA TYR A 300 6.27 12.89 -9.92
C TYR A 300 7.22 12.96 -11.11
N SER A 301 7.79 11.81 -11.47
CA SER A 301 8.56 11.64 -12.71
C SER A 301 7.78 10.76 -13.68
N ILE A 302 7.78 11.14 -14.94
CA ILE A 302 7.16 10.31 -15.99
C ILE A 302 7.95 9.01 -16.09
N PRO A 303 7.30 7.83 -16.02
CA PRO A 303 7.99 6.55 -16.17
C PRO A 303 8.72 6.42 -17.51
N ASP A 304 9.88 5.76 -17.52
CA ASP A 304 10.68 5.56 -18.74
C ASP A 304 9.88 4.87 -19.85
N GLU A 305 9.02 3.91 -19.51
CA GLU A 305 8.12 3.22 -20.44
C GLU A 305 7.13 4.17 -21.14
N VAL A 306 6.72 5.24 -20.46
CA VAL A 306 5.88 6.29 -21.07
C VAL A 306 6.70 7.21 -21.93
N ILE A 307 7.92 7.58 -21.50
CA ILE A 307 8.85 8.41 -22.27
C ILE A 307 9.19 7.74 -23.62
N ASP A 308 9.40 6.43 -23.62
CA ASP A 308 9.70 5.63 -24.83
C ASP A 308 8.59 5.67 -25.89
N LEU A 309 7.36 5.98 -25.51
CA LEU A 309 6.25 6.17 -26.45
C LEU A 309 6.33 7.49 -27.23
N PHE A 310 7.21 8.40 -26.83
CA PHE A 310 7.34 9.76 -27.37
C PHE A 310 8.77 10.05 -27.87
N PRO A 311 9.27 9.36 -28.90
CA PRO A 311 10.62 9.54 -29.39
C PRO A 311 10.85 10.89 -30.08
N ILE A 312 9.79 11.63 -30.42
CA ILE A 312 9.86 12.94 -31.06
C ILE A 312 9.39 14.00 -30.06
N GLN A 313 10.16 15.07 -29.90
CA GLN A 313 9.85 16.18 -28.94
C GLN A 313 9.70 15.72 -27.50
N THR A 314 10.49 14.74 -27.07
CA THR A 314 10.46 14.17 -25.71
C THR A 314 10.57 15.25 -24.61
N GLU A 315 11.36 16.30 -24.87
CA GLU A 315 11.56 17.43 -23.92
C GLU A 315 10.24 18.12 -23.53
N ASP A 316 9.28 18.17 -24.44
CA ASP A 316 7.98 18.80 -24.20
C ASP A 316 7.09 18.02 -23.21
N LEU A 317 7.40 16.74 -22.92
CA LEU A 317 6.76 15.98 -21.86
C LEU A 317 6.99 16.59 -20.48
N PHE A 318 8.11 17.28 -20.28
CA PHE A 318 8.58 17.81 -19.00
C PHE A 318 8.15 19.28 -18.76
N LEU A 319 7.17 19.79 -19.50
CA LEU A 319 6.67 21.14 -19.28
C LEU A 319 6.19 21.33 -17.83
N ASP A 320 6.83 22.28 -17.11
CA ASP A 320 6.39 22.67 -15.78
C ASP A 320 5.23 23.66 -15.87
N ILE A 321 4.07 23.25 -15.40
CA ILE A 321 2.87 24.09 -15.43
C ILE A 321 2.93 25.24 -14.41
N THR A 322 3.79 25.14 -13.40
CA THR A 322 4.00 26.20 -12.40
C THR A 322 4.71 27.38 -13.06
N ASP A 323 5.77 27.11 -13.83
CA ASP A 323 6.50 28.12 -14.59
C ASP A 323 5.58 28.78 -15.63
N VAL A 324 4.78 27.96 -16.34
CA VAL A 324 3.78 28.47 -17.30
C VAL A 324 2.74 29.34 -16.61
N TYR A 325 2.28 28.96 -15.42
CA TYR A 325 1.32 29.72 -14.64
C TYR A 325 1.90 31.09 -14.22
N GLU A 326 3.12 31.10 -13.68
CA GLU A 326 3.81 32.32 -13.26
C GLU A 326 4.01 33.26 -14.44
N ASP A 327 4.50 32.79 -15.59
CA ASP A 327 4.68 33.57 -16.80
C ASP A 327 3.35 34.15 -17.34
N VAL A 328 2.25 33.40 -17.27
CA VAL A 328 0.91 33.85 -17.64
C VAL A 328 0.42 35.00 -16.71
N ILE A 329 0.62 34.84 -15.41
CA ILE A 329 0.21 35.82 -14.41
C ILE A 329 1.06 37.10 -14.52
N ASP A 330 2.38 36.97 -14.71
CA ASP A 330 3.30 38.12 -14.89
C ASP A 330 2.96 38.96 -16.13
N ARG A 331 2.40 38.33 -17.17
CA ARG A 331 1.88 39.03 -18.36
C ARG A 331 0.49 39.64 -18.14
N GLY A 332 -0.11 39.50 -16.95
CA GLY A 332 -1.45 40.01 -16.65
C GLY A 332 -2.59 39.22 -17.30
N GLU A 333 -2.31 37.99 -17.76
CA GLU A 333 -3.27 37.13 -18.42
C GLU A 333 -4.10 36.31 -17.40
N LYS A 334 -5.14 35.63 -17.87
CA LYS A 334 -5.98 34.81 -17.02
C LYS A 334 -5.29 33.47 -16.71
N ALA A 335 -5.28 33.01 -15.46
CA ALA A 335 -4.72 31.77 -15.02
C ALA A 335 -5.13 30.55 -15.88
N ALA A 336 -6.35 30.51 -16.41
CA ALA A 336 -6.84 29.47 -17.29
C ALA A 336 -6.01 29.28 -18.56
N LEU A 337 -5.28 30.32 -19.02
CA LEU A 337 -4.40 30.26 -20.19
C LEU A 337 -3.26 29.23 -19.98
N ALA A 338 -2.79 29.04 -18.76
CA ALA A 338 -1.77 28.01 -18.46
C ALA A 338 -2.28 26.60 -18.78
N ILE A 339 -3.56 26.31 -18.50
CA ILE A 339 -4.19 25.04 -18.90
C ILE A 339 -4.27 24.92 -20.42
N ASP A 340 -4.66 26.02 -21.12
CA ASP A 340 -4.74 26.02 -22.57
C ASP A 340 -3.38 25.72 -23.22
N ILE A 341 -2.32 26.33 -22.72
CA ILE A 341 -0.93 26.08 -23.16
C ILE A 341 -0.56 24.61 -22.92
N SER A 342 -0.87 24.08 -21.75
CA SER A 342 -0.58 22.69 -21.41
C SER A 342 -1.34 21.68 -22.29
N VAL A 343 -2.61 21.95 -22.62
CA VAL A 343 -3.39 21.11 -23.57
C VAL A 343 -2.72 21.12 -24.94
N GLN A 344 -2.37 22.31 -25.47
CA GLN A 344 -1.75 22.44 -26.80
C GLN A 344 -0.37 21.76 -26.86
N ASN A 345 0.41 21.84 -25.77
CA ASN A 345 1.66 21.10 -25.65
C ASN A 345 1.44 19.57 -25.80
N HIS A 346 0.49 18.98 -25.04
CA HIS A 346 0.17 17.58 -25.18
C HIS A 346 -0.41 17.22 -26.55
N VAL A 347 -1.26 18.08 -27.15
CA VAL A 347 -1.78 17.87 -28.51
C VAL A 347 -0.62 17.77 -29.51
N SER A 348 0.36 18.68 -29.44
CA SER A 348 1.52 18.69 -30.31
C SER A 348 2.32 17.39 -30.21
N ILE A 349 2.70 17.02 -28.98
CA ILE A 349 3.53 15.82 -28.72
C ILE A 349 2.82 14.56 -29.18
N ILE A 350 1.53 14.39 -28.84
CA ILE A 350 0.77 13.19 -29.20
C ILE A 350 0.62 13.10 -30.71
N ALA A 351 0.26 14.19 -31.33
CA ALA A 351 0.03 14.21 -32.78
C ALA A 351 1.31 13.91 -33.57
N VAL A 352 2.49 14.43 -33.15
CA VAL A 352 3.75 14.20 -33.86
C VAL A 352 4.24 12.77 -33.70
N ASN A 353 3.89 12.10 -32.61
CA ASN A 353 4.30 10.72 -32.32
C ASN A 353 3.25 9.68 -32.75
N SER A 354 2.11 10.07 -33.33
CA SER A 354 1.04 9.17 -33.72
C SER A 354 0.72 9.26 -35.20
N LYS A 355 0.53 8.11 -35.85
CA LYS A 355 0.15 8.01 -37.25
C LYS A 355 -1.36 8.10 -37.43
N ASP A 356 -2.08 7.56 -36.48
CA ASP A 356 -3.54 7.45 -36.50
C ASP A 356 -4.15 7.66 -35.10
N TRP A 357 -5.47 7.58 -35.03
CA TRP A 357 -6.19 7.75 -33.77
C TRP A 357 -5.94 6.63 -32.75
N ASP A 358 -5.72 5.40 -33.19
CA ASP A 358 -5.53 4.27 -32.27
C ASP A 358 -4.17 4.40 -31.55
N GLU A 359 -3.12 4.77 -32.27
CA GLU A 359 -1.83 5.09 -31.67
C GLU A 359 -1.92 6.31 -30.75
N ALA A 360 -2.65 7.35 -31.14
CA ALA A 360 -2.84 8.53 -30.32
C ALA A 360 -3.57 8.23 -29.01
N LYS A 361 -4.57 7.35 -29.05
CA LYS A 361 -5.32 6.94 -27.86
C LYS A 361 -4.44 6.23 -26.84
N ILE A 362 -3.57 5.32 -27.29
CA ILE A 362 -2.60 4.65 -26.40
C ILE A 362 -1.73 5.68 -25.68
N ARG A 363 -1.26 6.70 -26.39
CA ARG A 363 -0.41 7.77 -25.83
C ARG A 363 -1.18 8.70 -24.89
N ILE A 364 -2.44 9.00 -25.20
CA ILE A 364 -3.30 9.78 -24.29
C ILE A 364 -3.52 9.01 -22.98
N ASP A 365 -3.81 7.72 -23.05
CA ASP A 365 -4.06 6.88 -21.88
C ASP A 365 -2.77 6.74 -21.03
N ALA A 366 -1.60 6.63 -21.68
CA ALA A 366 -0.30 6.57 -20.99
C ALA A 366 0.07 7.87 -20.27
N LEU A 367 -0.43 9.03 -20.72
CA LEU A 367 -0.19 10.33 -20.08
C LEU A 367 -1.20 10.68 -18.98
N ASP A 368 -2.18 9.84 -18.65
CA ASP A 368 -3.24 10.19 -17.68
C ASP A 368 -2.67 10.64 -16.34
N ASP A 369 -1.72 9.88 -15.79
CA ASP A 369 -1.07 10.22 -14.50
C ASP A 369 -0.23 11.50 -14.57
N SER A 370 0.48 11.72 -15.68
CA SER A 370 1.23 12.96 -15.93
C SER A 370 0.31 14.17 -16.01
N ILE A 371 -0.82 14.04 -16.72
CA ILE A 371 -1.83 15.09 -16.84
C ILE A 371 -2.44 15.39 -15.46
N ARG A 372 -2.81 14.36 -14.69
CA ARG A 372 -3.33 14.53 -13.33
C ARG A 372 -2.34 15.23 -12.41
N HIS A 373 -1.08 14.83 -12.47
CA HIS A 373 -0.02 15.49 -11.70
C HIS A 373 0.12 16.95 -12.09
N ARG A 374 0.22 17.26 -13.37
CA ARG A 374 0.32 18.61 -13.91
C ARG A 374 -0.85 19.50 -13.46
N LEU A 375 -2.08 18.99 -13.52
CA LEU A 375 -3.27 19.71 -13.04
C LEU A 375 -3.32 19.85 -11.52
N LYS A 376 -2.79 18.89 -10.75
CA LYS A 376 -2.62 19.05 -9.29
C LYS A 376 -1.68 20.23 -8.97
N LEU A 377 -0.55 20.34 -9.67
CA LEU A 377 0.38 21.48 -9.53
C LEU A 377 -0.31 22.79 -9.87
N TYR A 378 -1.02 22.88 -10.99
CA TYR A 378 -1.78 24.06 -11.38
C TYR A 378 -2.81 24.47 -10.29
N THR A 379 -3.53 23.52 -9.70
CA THR A 379 -4.50 23.83 -8.64
C THR A 379 -3.87 24.36 -7.36
N LYS A 380 -2.59 24.06 -7.10
CA LYS A 380 -1.82 24.61 -5.96
C LYS A 380 -1.44 26.09 -6.18
N CYS A 381 -1.29 26.52 -7.41
CA CYS A 381 -1.06 27.93 -7.74
C CYS A 381 -2.30 28.81 -7.51
N ILE A 382 -3.48 28.20 -7.38
CA ILE A 382 -4.75 28.93 -7.22
C ILE A 382 -5.19 28.95 -5.76
N THR A 383 -5.38 30.12 -5.20
CA THR A 383 -5.68 30.38 -3.77
C THR A 383 -6.99 29.78 -3.24
N LYS A 384 -7.89 29.26 -4.07
CA LYS A 384 -9.20 28.70 -3.68
C LYS A 384 -9.62 27.53 -4.57
N SER A 385 -8.70 26.63 -4.88
CA SER A 385 -9.07 25.43 -5.62
C SER A 385 -9.84 24.44 -4.74
N THR A 386 -10.95 23.92 -5.26
CA THR A 386 -11.73 22.88 -4.63
C THR A 386 -11.57 21.57 -5.42
N LYS A 387 -11.84 20.45 -4.79
CA LYS A 387 -11.84 19.14 -5.44
C LYS A 387 -12.81 19.06 -6.63
N SER A 388 -13.98 19.68 -6.51
CA SER A 388 -14.94 19.77 -7.63
C SER A 388 -14.35 20.55 -8.80
N TYR A 389 -13.53 21.57 -8.52
CA TYR A 389 -12.83 22.31 -9.56
C TYR A 389 -11.75 21.46 -10.22
N PHE A 390 -10.97 20.71 -9.46
CA PHE A 390 -9.98 19.78 -10.02
C PHE A 390 -10.62 18.76 -10.98
N ASN A 391 -11.69 18.09 -10.56
CA ASN A 391 -12.41 17.13 -11.41
C ASN A 391 -12.96 17.80 -12.68
N TYR A 392 -13.51 19.00 -12.56
CA TYR A 392 -14.00 19.76 -13.70
C TYR A 392 -12.90 20.10 -14.71
N ILE A 393 -11.74 20.59 -14.25
CA ILE A 393 -10.63 20.91 -15.15
C ILE A 393 -10.04 19.66 -15.78
N LEU A 394 -9.92 18.56 -15.05
CA LEU A 394 -9.43 17.28 -15.57
C LEU A 394 -10.34 16.75 -16.69
N GLU A 395 -11.65 16.69 -16.45
CA GLU A 395 -12.61 16.25 -17.47
C GLU A 395 -12.58 17.17 -18.71
N THR A 396 -12.51 18.46 -18.48
CA THR A 396 -12.43 19.46 -19.56
C THR A 396 -11.14 19.32 -20.35
N TYR A 397 -10.02 19.09 -19.67
CA TYR A 397 -8.70 18.89 -20.26
C TYR A 397 -8.69 17.65 -21.16
N MET A 398 -9.11 16.52 -20.65
CA MET A 398 -9.13 15.24 -21.37
C MET A 398 -10.02 15.28 -22.60
N ARG A 399 -11.21 15.88 -22.46
CA ARG A 399 -12.13 16.07 -23.59
C ARG A 399 -11.54 16.97 -24.69
N ARG A 400 -10.91 18.06 -24.32
CA ARG A 400 -10.25 18.99 -25.29
C ARG A 400 -9.06 18.30 -25.95
N LEU A 401 -8.21 17.66 -25.18
CA LEU A 401 -7.04 16.92 -25.67
C LEU A 401 -7.45 15.91 -26.75
N GLN A 402 -8.46 15.07 -26.47
CA GLN A 402 -8.96 14.08 -27.44
C GLN A 402 -9.52 14.72 -28.71
N ASN A 403 -10.27 15.81 -28.58
CA ASN A 403 -10.87 16.50 -29.72
C ASN A 403 -9.82 17.18 -30.59
N ASP A 404 -8.87 17.87 -29.97
CA ASP A 404 -7.85 18.64 -30.68
C ASP A 404 -6.84 17.69 -31.37
N VAL A 405 -6.44 16.58 -30.72
CA VAL A 405 -5.61 15.54 -31.37
C VAL A 405 -6.33 14.93 -32.58
N LYS A 406 -7.61 14.58 -32.46
CA LYS A 406 -8.40 14.08 -33.61
C LYS A 406 -8.45 15.07 -34.76
N LYS A 407 -8.59 16.36 -34.45
CA LYS A 407 -8.61 17.44 -35.45
C LYS A 407 -7.26 17.52 -36.19
N VAL A 408 -6.15 17.54 -35.44
CA VAL A 408 -4.79 17.63 -36.03
C VAL A 408 -4.48 16.42 -36.90
N LEU A 409 -4.86 15.21 -36.49
CA LEU A 409 -4.63 14.00 -37.27
C LEU A 409 -5.43 14.01 -38.58
N ARG A 410 -6.71 14.46 -38.56
CA ARG A 410 -7.53 14.59 -39.77
C ARG A 410 -7.04 15.66 -40.77
N GLU A 411 -6.37 16.69 -40.28
CA GLU A 411 -5.78 17.73 -41.14
C GLU A 411 -4.49 17.28 -41.82
N ARG A 412 -3.95 16.11 -41.45
CA ARG A 412 -2.78 15.46 -42.07
C ARG A 412 -3.13 14.41 -43.12
N GLU A 413 -4.39 13.90 -43.08
CA GLU A 413 -4.96 13.03 -44.13
C GLU A 413 -5.39 13.84 -45.37
#